data_148567bb3f0816589f5c2238334e69ff
#
_entry.id   148567bb3f0816589f5c2238334e69ff
#
_cell.length_a   1.000
_cell.length_b   1.000
_cell.length_c   1.000
_cell.angle_alpha   90.00
_cell.angle_beta   90.00
_cell.angle_gamma   90.00
#
_symmetry.space_group_name_H-M   'P 1'
#
loop_
_entity.id
_entity.type
_entity.pdbx_description
1 polymer ?
#
loop_
_entity_poly.entity_id
_entity_poly.type
_entity_poly.pdbx_seq_one_letter_code
_entity_poly.pdbx_strand_id
1 'polypeptide(L)'
;MLKKLKLNGSVKTYKILELTHKKMSFSIIGKWNAKVGSQKIPGIMGKFGLGVQNEAGRMLTEFCQENALVIANTLFHQDKRRLYTWTSPDGWHWNQVDYILCSQRWRSYIQSAKTRPGTVCGSDHGHLIAKFRLKLKKVGKTTRPFKYDLNQIPYDYTGKVTDRFKGLDLIDRVPEELWMEVHDIIQEAVIKTIPRKRNAKKQNGCLRRPYK
;
A
#
# COMPACT_ATOMS: atom_id res chain seq x y z
N MET A 1 16.13 5.82 8.58
CA MET A 1 16.88 5.04 7.57
C MET A 1 17.01 3.62 8.09
N LEU A 2 16.49 2.61 7.40
CA LEU A 2 16.60 1.22 7.85
C LEU A 2 17.99 0.69 7.58
N LYS A 3 18.57 -0.01 8.56
CA LYS A 3 19.80 -0.76 8.35
C LYS A 3 19.54 -1.92 7.37
N LYS A 4 20.42 -2.13 6.42
CA LYS A 4 20.30 -3.23 5.45
C LYS A 4 20.45 -4.58 6.13
N LEU A 5 19.49 -5.47 5.97
CA LEU A 5 19.61 -6.86 6.35
C LEU A 5 20.36 -7.61 5.25
N LYS A 6 21.52 -8.20 5.57
CA LYS A 6 22.23 -9.16 4.71
C LYS A 6 21.76 -10.57 5.11
N LEU A 7 20.77 -11.10 4.41
CA LEU A 7 20.44 -12.53 4.47
C LEU A 7 21.18 -13.23 3.32
N ASN A 8 21.91 -14.29 3.64
CA ASN A 8 22.51 -15.15 2.64
C ASN A 8 21.41 -15.88 1.87
N GLY A 9 21.24 -15.54 0.61
CA GLY A 9 20.22 -16.12 -0.26
C GLY A 9 19.18 -15.09 -0.68
N SER A 10 18.90 -15.10 -1.95
CA SER A 10 17.98 -14.26 -2.72
C SER A 10 16.76 -13.76 -1.93
N VAL A 11 16.84 -12.58 -1.37
CA VAL A 11 15.68 -11.88 -0.81
C VAL A 11 14.85 -11.36 -1.98
N LYS A 12 13.92 -12.20 -2.45
CA LYS A 12 12.98 -11.81 -3.50
C LYS A 12 11.78 -11.14 -2.86
N THR A 13 11.68 -9.83 -3.07
CA THR A 13 10.49 -8.99 -2.95
C THR A 13 10.10 -8.55 -1.53
N TYR A 14 10.58 -7.37 -1.14
CA TYR A 14 9.95 -6.60 -0.06
C TYR A 14 8.87 -5.72 -0.63
N LYS A 15 7.65 -5.84 -0.17
CA LYS A 15 6.61 -4.84 -0.41
C LYS A 15 6.57 -3.90 0.79
N ILE A 16 7.23 -2.75 0.68
CA ILE A 16 7.13 -1.67 1.67
C ILE A 16 5.78 -1.01 1.45
N LEU A 17 4.85 -1.20 2.37
CA LEU A 17 3.61 -0.46 2.40
C LEU A 17 3.83 0.84 3.18
N GLU A 18 4.28 1.89 2.49
CA GLU A 18 4.20 3.25 2.98
C GLU A 18 2.76 3.75 2.78
N LEU A 19 1.94 3.65 3.81
CA LEU A 19 0.59 4.19 3.81
C LEU A 19 0.62 5.63 4.32
N THR A 20 0.70 6.59 3.36
CA THR A 20 0.46 8.06 3.42
C THR A 20 1.27 8.96 4.36
N HIS A 21 1.55 10.16 3.86
CA HIS A 21 2.10 11.41 4.42
C HIS A 21 2.55 11.51 5.90
N LYS A 22 3.83 11.75 6.06
CA LYS A 22 4.58 12.42 7.15
C LYS A 22 4.67 11.84 8.57
N LYS A 23 3.95 10.82 9.00
CA LYS A 23 4.18 10.15 10.32
C LYS A 23 3.66 8.70 10.33
N MET A 24 4.27 7.79 9.61
CA MET A 24 3.52 6.63 9.18
C MET A 24 3.97 5.31 9.76
N SER A 25 2.96 4.42 9.89
CA SER A 25 3.14 3.01 10.18
C SER A 25 3.92 2.36 9.05
N PHE A 26 5.10 1.89 9.37
CA PHE A 26 5.95 1.17 8.47
C PHE A 26 5.69 -0.33 8.66
N SER A 27 5.32 -1.02 7.60
CA SER A 27 5.16 -2.48 7.61
C SER A 27 5.88 -3.08 6.41
N ILE A 28 6.70 -4.10 6.66
CA ILE A 28 7.39 -4.87 5.63
C ILE A 28 6.76 -6.25 5.58
N ILE A 29 6.32 -6.66 4.39
CA ILE A 29 5.78 -7.99 4.15
C ILE A 29 6.70 -8.68 3.16
N GLY A 30 7.19 -9.87 3.47
CA GLY A 30 8.10 -10.56 2.57
C GLY A 30 8.41 -11.99 2.95
N LYS A 31 9.03 -12.69 1.98
CA LYS A 31 9.65 -13.99 2.15
C LYS A 31 11.02 -13.81 2.79
N TRP A 32 11.18 -14.28 4.00
CA TRP A 32 12.42 -14.11 4.77
C TRP A 32 13.30 -15.36 4.79
N ASN A 33 12.75 -16.52 4.40
CA ASN A 33 13.40 -17.83 4.50
C ASN A 33 14.00 -18.10 5.88
N ALA A 34 13.38 -17.56 6.91
CA ALA A 34 13.85 -17.56 8.28
C ALA A 34 12.82 -18.26 9.16
N LYS A 35 13.24 -19.06 10.12
CA LYS A 35 12.38 -19.65 11.15
C LYS A 35 12.68 -18.93 12.46
N VAL A 36 11.73 -18.14 12.97
CA VAL A 36 11.95 -17.39 14.22
C VAL A 36 11.59 -18.19 15.47
N GLY A 37 10.85 -19.29 15.30
CA GLY A 37 10.45 -20.15 16.41
C GLY A 37 9.30 -19.57 17.25
N SER A 38 9.05 -20.23 18.40
CA SER A 38 7.95 -19.87 19.33
C SER A 38 8.46 -19.21 20.63
N GLN A 39 9.74 -18.99 20.78
CA GLN A 39 10.31 -18.35 21.97
C GLN A 39 9.97 -16.85 21.97
N LYS A 40 9.26 -16.41 23.03
CA LYS A 40 8.90 -14.99 23.18
C LYS A 40 10.14 -14.13 23.40
N ILE A 41 10.26 -13.05 22.59
CA ILE A 41 11.25 -11.99 22.79
C ILE A 41 10.48 -10.69 23.02
N PRO A 42 10.55 -10.10 24.24
CA PRO A 42 9.78 -8.90 24.57
C PRO A 42 10.04 -7.75 23.58
N GLY A 43 8.97 -7.13 23.09
CA GLY A 43 9.06 -6.03 22.13
C GLY A 43 9.30 -6.43 20.68
N ILE A 44 9.73 -7.68 20.39
CA ILE A 44 10.08 -8.13 19.04
C ILE A 44 9.12 -9.19 18.52
N MET A 45 8.90 -10.26 19.29
CA MET A 45 8.01 -11.34 18.89
C MET A 45 7.21 -11.92 20.06
N GLY A 46 6.04 -12.46 19.74
CA GLY A 46 5.20 -13.19 20.67
C GLY A 46 5.54 -14.68 20.73
N LYS A 47 4.74 -15.44 21.47
CA LYS A 47 4.91 -16.89 21.68
C LYS A 47 4.20 -17.76 20.62
N PHE A 48 3.57 -17.16 19.64
CA PHE A 48 2.73 -17.88 18.67
C PHE A 48 3.43 -18.07 17.32
N GLY A 49 4.75 -18.24 17.33
CA GLY A 49 5.52 -18.68 16.17
C GLY A 49 5.51 -20.20 16.02
N LEU A 50 5.99 -20.71 14.90
CA LEU A 50 6.03 -22.14 14.59
C LEU A 50 7.48 -22.68 14.65
N GLY A 51 7.64 -23.81 15.34
CA GLY A 51 8.88 -24.59 15.33
C GLY A 51 10.02 -23.98 16.15
N VAL A 52 11.25 -24.32 15.76
CA VAL A 52 12.49 -23.90 16.40
C VAL A 52 13.18 -22.83 15.55
N GLN A 53 13.82 -21.87 16.20
CA GLN A 53 14.58 -20.81 15.54
C GLN A 53 15.80 -21.40 14.83
N ASN A 54 16.04 -20.98 13.58
CA ASN A 54 17.27 -21.25 12.85
C ASN A 54 18.15 -20.00 12.79
N GLU A 55 19.34 -20.13 12.20
CA GLU A 55 20.30 -19.03 12.10
C GLU A 55 19.72 -17.80 11.37
N ALA A 56 19.02 -18.00 10.24
CA ALA A 56 18.36 -16.91 9.54
C ALA A 56 17.26 -16.24 10.39
N GLY A 57 16.57 -17.03 11.23
CA GLY A 57 15.58 -16.51 12.19
C GLY A 57 16.24 -15.69 13.30
N ARG A 58 17.42 -16.08 13.78
CA ARG A 58 18.21 -15.30 14.72
C ARG A 58 18.60 -13.94 14.11
N MET A 59 19.14 -13.95 12.88
CA MET A 59 19.49 -12.72 12.18
C MET A 59 18.28 -11.82 11.94
N LEU A 60 17.10 -12.38 11.64
CA LEU A 60 15.87 -11.62 11.48
C LEU A 60 15.40 -10.98 12.79
N THR A 61 15.50 -11.69 13.91
CA THR A 61 15.16 -11.13 15.23
C THR A 61 16.11 -10.03 15.66
N GLU A 62 17.41 -10.18 15.42
CA GLU A 62 18.43 -9.13 15.64
C GLU A 62 18.15 -7.89 14.80
N PHE A 63 17.85 -8.08 13.51
CA PHE A 63 17.44 -6.98 12.63
C PHE A 63 16.19 -6.26 13.15
N CYS A 64 15.19 -7.00 13.62
CA CYS A 64 13.99 -6.41 14.22
C CYS A 64 14.32 -5.60 15.48
N GLN A 65 15.24 -6.07 16.30
CA GLN A 65 15.70 -5.37 17.49
C GLN A 65 16.39 -4.06 17.16
N GLU A 66 17.33 -4.08 16.22
CA GLU A 66 18.09 -2.90 15.79
C GLU A 66 17.22 -1.81 15.15
N ASN A 67 16.11 -2.20 14.51
CA ASN A 67 15.22 -1.28 13.78
C ASN A 67 13.90 -1.00 14.51
N ALA A 68 13.75 -1.38 15.77
CA ALA A 68 12.52 -1.24 16.54
C ALA A 68 11.29 -1.81 15.81
N LEU A 69 11.44 -3.02 15.23
CA LEU A 69 10.39 -3.74 14.52
C LEU A 69 9.83 -4.88 15.37
N VAL A 70 8.61 -5.30 15.06
CA VAL A 70 7.91 -6.43 15.66
C VAL A 70 7.52 -7.43 14.57
N ILE A 71 7.66 -8.71 14.85
CA ILE A 71 7.22 -9.80 13.99
C ILE A 71 5.75 -10.09 14.27
N ALA A 72 4.86 -9.50 13.47
CA ALA A 72 3.44 -9.43 13.78
C ALA A 72 2.73 -10.78 13.82
N ASN A 73 3.10 -11.74 12.96
CA ASN A 73 2.47 -13.07 12.92
C ASN A 73 2.57 -13.81 14.27
N THR A 74 3.64 -13.58 15.02
CA THR A 74 3.91 -14.27 16.27
C THR A 74 3.12 -13.73 17.47
N LEU A 75 2.39 -12.60 17.27
CA LEU A 75 1.64 -11.92 18.32
C LEU A 75 0.26 -12.52 18.57
N PHE A 76 -0.29 -13.25 17.59
CA PHE A 76 -1.67 -13.70 17.60
C PHE A 76 -1.75 -15.23 17.71
N HIS A 77 -2.58 -15.70 18.61
CA HIS A 77 -2.92 -17.12 18.69
C HIS A 77 -3.65 -17.55 17.42
N GLN A 78 -3.18 -18.61 16.79
CA GLN A 78 -3.81 -19.21 15.60
C GLN A 78 -3.66 -20.74 15.67
N ASP A 79 -4.57 -21.45 15.02
CA ASP A 79 -4.43 -22.88 14.79
C ASP A 79 -3.13 -23.18 14.00
N LYS A 80 -2.51 -24.33 14.25
CA LYS A 80 -1.25 -24.71 13.56
C LYS A 80 -1.36 -24.56 12.04
N ARG A 81 -2.51 -24.93 11.44
CA ARG A 81 -2.79 -24.78 10.00
C ARG A 81 -2.75 -23.35 9.48
N ARG A 82 -2.85 -22.36 10.37
CA ARG A 82 -2.82 -20.92 10.03
C ARG A 82 -1.54 -20.23 10.41
N LEU A 83 -0.53 -21.00 10.85
CA LEU A 83 0.78 -20.48 11.20
C LEU A 83 1.80 -20.70 10.09
N TYR A 84 1.79 -21.89 9.44
CA TYR A 84 2.76 -22.15 8.39
C TYR A 84 2.47 -21.32 7.13
N THR A 85 3.52 -20.84 6.50
CA THR A 85 3.47 -20.03 5.29
C THR A 85 4.06 -20.72 4.08
N TRP A 86 4.73 -21.85 4.29
CA TRP A 86 5.35 -22.65 3.25
C TRP A 86 5.15 -24.14 3.52
N THR A 87 4.92 -24.88 2.43
CA THR A 87 4.82 -26.34 2.44
C THR A 87 5.85 -26.91 1.49
N SER A 88 6.59 -27.94 1.93
CA SER A 88 7.56 -28.60 1.07
C SER A 88 6.87 -29.26 -0.13
N PRO A 89 7.57 -29.44 -1.27
CA PRO A 89 7.00 -30.07 -2.46
C PRO A 89 6.49 -31.51 -2.22
N ASP A 90 7.06 -32.23 -1.25
CA ASP A 90 6.63 -33.55 -0.82
C ASP A 90 5.36 -33.54 0.07
N GLY A 91 4.90 -32.35 0.49
CA GLY A 91 3.73 -32.15 1.34
C GLY A 91 3.90 -32.50 2.81
N TRP A 92 5.07 -32.98 3.26
CA TRP A 92 5.29 -33.48 4.62
C TRP A 92 5.84 -32.45 5.60
N HIS A 93 6.42 -31.35 5.10
CA HIS A 93 7.03 -30.33 5.95
C HIS A 93 6.34 -29.00 5.81
N TRP A 94 5.98 -28.40 6.94
CA TRP A 94 5.34 -27.09 7.02
C TRP A 94 6.18 -26.14 7.86
N ASN A 95 6.49 -24.99 7.30
CA ASN A 95 7.32 -24.00 7.97
C ASN A 95 6.67 -22.62 7.92
N GLN A 96 6.93 -21.83 8.94
CA GLN A 96 6.64 -20.41 8.95
C GLN A 96 7.91 -19.65 8.58
N VAL A 97 7.97 -19.12 7.35
CA VAL A 97 9.16 -18.46 6.77
C VAL A 97 8.85 -17.08 6.20
N ASP A 98 7.58 -16.71 6.17
CA ASP A 98 7.12 -15.39 5.72
C ASP A 98 6.55 -14.64 6.91
N TYR A 99 6.95 -13.38 7.04
CA TYR A 99 6.54 -12.56 8.17
C TYR A 99 6.11 -11.17 7.74
N ILE A 100 5.26 -10.58 8.57
CA ILE A 100 4.89 -9.19 8.53
C ILE A 100 5.65 -8.50 9.65
N LEU A 101 6.57 -7.62 9.29
CA LEU A 101 7.29 -6.78 10.24
C LEU A 101 6.59 -5.43 10.30
N CYS A 102 6.40 -4.91 11.50
CA CYS A 102 5.87 -3.56 11.70
C CYS A 102 6.67 -2.83 12.77
N SER A 103 6.68 -1.50 12.71
CA SER A 103 7.30 -0.71 13.78
C SER A 103 6.60 -0.99 15.12
N GLN A 104 7.38 -1.12 16.21
CA GLN A 104 6.87 -1.35 17.57
C GLN A 104 5.82 -0.32 17.98
N ARG A 105 6.01 0.94 17.58
CA ARG A 105 5.07 2.03 17.84
C ARG A 105 3.67 1.77 17.29
N TRP A 106 3.56 1.04 16.17
CA TRP A 106 2.32 0.81 15.44
C TRP A 106 1.76 -0.61 15.62
N ARG A 107 2.38 -1.41 16.46
CA ARG A 107 1.97 -2.80 16.73
C ARG A 107 0.48 -2.92 17.09
N SER A 108 -0.07 -1.97 17.84
CA SER A 108 -1.48 -1.96 18.25
C SER A 108 -2.48 -1.75 17.10
N TYR A 109 -2.01 -1.31 15.94
CA TYR A 109 -2.84 -1.16 14.74
C TYR A 109 -3.07 -2.50 14.03
N ILE A 110 -2.24 -3.50 14.27
CA ILE A 110 -2.46 -4.85 13.75
C ILE A 110 -3.42 -5.58 14.69
N GLN A 111 -4.56 -6.01 14.14
CA GLN A 111 -5.59 -6.72 14.89
C GLN A 111 -5.47 -8.24 14.78
N SER A 112 -4.96 -8.73 13.67
CA SER A 112 -4.68 -10.14 13.45
C SER A 112 -3.68 -10.33 12.32
N ALA A 113 -2.92 -11.42 12.38
CA ALA A 113 -2.09 -11.90 11.28
C ALA A 113 -2.19 -13.43 11.25
N LYS A 114 -2.45 -14.00 10.08
CA LYS A 114 -2.63 -15.44 9.88
C LYS A 114 -2.37 -15.84 8.44
N THR A 115 -2.02 -17.08 8.24
CA THR A 115 -1.98 -17.69 6.90
C THR A 115 -3.34 -18.25 6.53
N ARG A 116 -3.69 -18.18 5.26
CA ARG A 116 -4.89 -18.81 4.70
C ARG A 116 -4.47 -20.04 3.91
N PRO A 117 -4.58 -21.24 4.51
CA PRO A 117 -4.27 -22.49 3.80
C PRO A 117 -5.31 -22.76 2.71
N GLY A 118 -4.91 -23.51 1.68
CA GLY A 118 -5.82 -23.95 0.61
C GLY A 118 -6.14 -22.89 -0.45
N THR A 119 -5.47 -21.73 -0.43
CA THR A 119 -5.59 -20.79 -1.53
C THR A 119 -4.67 -21.24 -2.65
N VAL A 120 -5.25 -21.82 -3.71
CA VAL A 120 -4.50 -22.29 -4.86
C VAL A 120 -4.04 -21.10 -5.68
N CYS A 121 -2.77 -20.77 -5.60
CA CYS A 121 -2.13 -19.71 -6.39
C CYS A 121 -0.91 -20.21 -7.18
N GLY A 122 -0.82 -21.54 -7.39
CA GLY A 122 0.30 -22.13 -8.12
C GLY A 122 1.65 -21.99 -7.41
N SER A 123 1.65 -21.76 -6.07
CA SER A 123 2.85 -21.56 -5.26
C SER A 123 2.83 -22.50 -4.06
N ASP A 124 4.01 -22.91 -3.63
CA ASP A 124 4.30 -23.63 -2.38
C ASP A 124 4.13 -22.76 -1.12
N HIS A 125 3.86 -21.45 -1.30
CA HIS A 125 3.58 -20.51 -0.23
C HIS A 125 2.10 -20.25 -0.02
N GLY A 126 1.65 -20.24 1.25
CA GLY A 126 0.31 -19.82 1.65
C GLY A 126 0.17 -18.30 1.74
N HIS A 127 -1.03 -17.81 1.49
CA HIS A 127 -1.34 -16.39 1.60
C HIS A 127 -1.26 -15.91 3.05
N LEU A 128 -0.36 -14.98 3.33
CA LEU A 128 -0.25 -14.31 4.62
C LEU A 128 -1.15 -13.06 4.63
N ILE A 129 -2.10 -13.02 5.57
CA ILE A 129 -3.11 -11.97 5.68
C ILE A 129 -2.98 -11.28 7.02
N ALA A 130 -2.95 -9.94 7.02
CA ALA A 130 -3.06 -9.14 8.23
C ALA A 130 -4.26 -8.18 8.17
N LYS A 131 -4.91 -8.01 9.32
CA LYS A 131 -5.98 -7.02 9.51
C LYS A 131 -5.43 -5.82 10.26
N PHE A 132 -5.50 -4.65 9.62
CA PHE A 132 -5.07 -3.38 10.20
C PHE A 132 -6.27 -2.52 10.58
N ARG A 133 -6.17 -1.82 11.72
CA ARG A 133 -7.10 -0.76 12.10
C ARG A 133 -6.41 0.59 11.90
N LEU A 134 -6.71 1.26 10.82
CA LEU A 134 -6.18 2.60 10.54
C LEU A 134 -7.20 3.65 11.01
N LYS A 135 -6.78 4.55 11.89
CA LYS A 135 -7.55 5.77 12.20
C LYS A 135 -7.09 6.85 11.21
N LEU A 136 -7.78 6.96 10.09
CA LEU A 136 -7.54 8.04 9.15
C LEU A 136 -8.13 9.34 9.73
N LYS A 137 -7.34 10.43 9.74
CA LYS A 137 -7.90 11.76 9.96
C LYS A 137 -8.94 12.00 8.86
N LYS A 138 -10.12 12.48 9.24
CA LYS A 138 -11.05 13.05 8.27
C LYS A 138 -10.30 14.17 7.57
N VAL A 139 -9.91 13.95 6.33
CA VAL A 139 -9.49 15.04 5.45
C VAL A 139 -10.72 15.92 5.31
N GLY A 140 -10.60 17.21 5.69
CA GLY A 140 -11.68 18.17 5.45
C GLY A 140 -12.14 18.01 4.01
N LYS A 141 -13.44 18.22 3.77
CA LYS A 141 -13.97 18.08 2.40
C LYS A 141 -13.09 18.89 1.47
N THR A 142 -12.20 18.22 0.75
CA THR A 142 -11.52 18.85 -0.38
C THR A 142 -12.64 19.30 -1.32
N THR A 143 -12.68 20.59 -1.60
CA THR A 143 -13.54 21.11 -2.65
C THR A 143 -13.26 20.26 -3.89
N ARG A 144 -14.28 19.55 -4.35
CA ARG A 144 -14.13 18.73 -5.56
C ARG A 144 -13.58 19.63 -6.66
N PRO A 145 -12.56 19.20 -7.41
CA PRO A 145 -12.06 19.99 -8.51
C PRO A 145 -13.23 20.37 -9.42
N PHE A 146 -13.24 21.60 -9.88
CA PHE A 146 -14.28 22.06 -10.77
C PHE A 146 -14.32 21.18 -12.03
N LYS A 147 -15.51 20.76 -12.41
CA LYS A 147 -15.73 20.09 -13.69
C LYS A 147 -16.08 21.15 -14.72
N TYR A 148 -15.36 21.16 -15.80
CA TYR A 148 -15.66 22.01 -16.95
C TYR A 148 -16.68 21.34 -17.87
N ASP A 149 -17.49 22.13 -18.55
CA ASP A 149 -18.48 21.61 -19.51
C ASP A 149 -17.87 21.49 -20.91
N LEU A 150 -17.35 20.31 -21.20
CA LEU A 150 -16.69 20.00 -22.47
C LEU A 150 -17.66 20.03 -23.68
N ASN A 151 -18.98 20.08 -23.45
CA ASN A 151 -19.95 20.22 -24.51
C ASN A 151 -20.14 21.70 -24.95
N GLN A 152 -19.58 22.64 -24.18
CA GLN A 152 -19.65 24.07 -24.44
C GLN A 152 -18.24 24.66 -24.55
N ILE A 153 -17.46 24.14 -25.51
CA ILE A 153 -16.11 24.67 -25.77
C ILE A 153 -16.27 25.90 -26.69
N PRO A 154 -15.96 27.12 -26.21
CA PRO A 154 -16.04 28.31 -27.02
C PRO A 154 -15.00 28.29 -28.13
N TYR A 155 -15.32 28.94 -29.26
CA TYR A 155 -14.39 29.10 -30.38
C TYR A 155 -13.06 29.81 -29.94
N ASP A 156 -13.15 30.71 -28.98
CA ASP A 156 -12.02 31.43 -28.37
C ASP A 156 -11.00 30.52 -27.70
N TYR A 157 -11.43 29.32 -27.25
CA TYR A 157 -10.51 28.32 -26.69
C TYR A 157 -9.48 27.85 -27.71
N THR A 158 -9.94 27.49 -28.90
CA THR A 158 -9.10 27.02 -29.99
C THR A 158 -8.07 28.08 -30.41
N GLY A 159 -8.53 29.34 -30.54
CA GLY A 159 -7.65 30.47 -30.86
C GLY A 159 -6.54 30.64 -29.84
N LYS A 160 -6.87 30.70 -28.54
CA LYS A 160 -5.89 30.90 -27.47
C LYS A 160 -4.88 29.76 -27.35
N VAL A 161 -5.34 28.51 -27.53
CA VAL A 161 -4.45 27.34 -27.52
C VAL A 161 -3.50 27.42 -28.73
N THR A 162 -4.04 27.63 -29.93
CA THR A 162 -3.24 27.70 -31.16
C THR A 162 -2.18 28.80 -31.11
N ASP A 163 -2.53 29.99 -30.64
CA ASP A 163 -1.57 31.09 -30.56
C ASP A 163 -0.44 30.83 -29.58
N ARG A 164 -0.72 30.17 -28.45
CA ARG A 164 0.29 29.78 -27.48
C ARG A 164 1.17 28.65 -28.00
N PHE A 165 0.60 27.68 -28.74
CA PHE A 165 1.37 26.58 -29.34
C PHE A 165 2.31 27.07 -30.46
N LYS A 166 1.95 28.12 -31.21
CA LYS A 166 2.84 28.73 -32.21
C LYS A 166 4.09 29.32 -31.60
N GLY A 167 4.05 29.74 -30.34
CA GLY A 167 5.19 30.30 -29.60
C GLY A 167 6.04 29.28 -28.88
N LEU A 168 5.71 27.99 -28.94
CA LEU A 168 6.49 26.92 -28.33
C LEU A 168 7.72 26.59 -29.16
N ASP A 169 8.90 26.69 -28.54
CA ASP A 169 10.14 26.18 -29.13
C ASP A 169 10.18 24.66 -28.89
N LEU A 170 10.22 23.89 -29.99
CA LEU A 170 10.20 22.44 -29.98
C LEU A 170 11.60 21.83 -30.17
N ILE A 171 12.64 22.67 -30.42
CA ILE A 171 13.99 22.19 -30.75
C ILE A 171 14.79 22.01 -29.45
N ASP A 172 15.45 20.88 -29.32
CA ASP A 172 16.43 20.54 -28.25
C ASP A 172 15.89 20.64 -26.79
N ARG A 173 14.60 20.39 -26.56
CA ARG A 173 14.01 20.42 -25.21
C ARG A 173 13.80 19.04 -24.62
N VAL A 174 13.93 18.94 -23.30
CA VAL A 174 13.62 17.72 -22.54
C VAL A 174 12.10 17.43 -22.63
N PRO A 175 11.68 16.20 -22.99
CA PRO A 175 10.26 15.85 -23.17
C PRO A 175 9.38 16.17 -21.95
N GLU A 176 9.88 16.00 -20.73
CA GLU A 176 9.16 16.29 -19.49
C GLU A 176 8.88 17.78 -19.31
N GLU A 177 9.83 18.64 -19.64
CA GLU A 177 9.64 20.10 -19.55
C GLU A 177 8.64 20.58 -20.59
N LEU A 178 8.74 20.07 -21.82
CA LEU A 178 7.78 20.37 -22.88
C LEU A 178 6.38 19.91 -22.51
N TRP A 179 6.24 18.74 -21.91
CA TRP A 179 4.95 18.23 -21.45
C TRP A 179 4.32 19.11 -20.37
N MET A 180 5.11 19.59 -19.41
CA MET A 180 4.63 20.49 -18.37
C MET A 180 4.13 21.81 -18.97
N GLU A 181 4.87 22.39 -19.90
CA GLU A 181 4.48 23.65 -20.55
C GLU A 181 3.20 23.49 -21.40
N VAL A 182 3.09 22.41 -22.15
CA VAL A 182 1.87 22.05 -22.89
C VAL A 182 0.68 21.90 -21.94
N HIS A 183 0.90 21.21 -20.82
CA HIS A 183 -0.13 20.99 -19.80
C HIS A 183 -0.61 22.33 -19.21
N ASP A 184 0.29 23.23 -18.87
CA ASP A 184 -0.01 24.54 -18.31
C ASP A 184 -0.76 25.43 -19.29
N ILE A 185 -0.38 25.43 -20.58
CA ILE A 185 -1.09 26.15 -21.65
C ILE A 185 -2.53 25.68 -21.77
N ILE A 186 -2.72 24.36 -21.79
CA ILE A 186 -4.06 23.78 -21.87
C ILE A 186 -4.88 24.11 -20.63
N GLN A 187 -4.32 23.97 -19.43
CA GLN A 187 -5.01 24.29 -18.18
C GLN A 187 -5.41 25.76 -18.12
N GLU A 188 -4.50 26.67 -18.47
CA GLU A 188 -4.78 28.10 -18.47
C GLU A 188 -5.91 28.46 -19.47
N ALA A 189 -5.86 27.90 -20.67
CA ALA A 189 -6.91 28.10 -21.66
C ALA A 189 -8.26 27.57 -21.18
N VAL A 190 -8.32 26.37 -20.58
CA VAL A 190 -9.53 25.76 -20.02
C VAL A 190 -10.13 26.65 -18.92
N ILE A 191 -9.29 27.13 -17.99
CA ILE A 191 -9.74 27.98 -16.86
C ILE A 191 -10.34 29.29 -17.36
N LYS A 192 -9.76 29.89 -18.42
CA LYS A 192 -10.16 31.21 -18.94
C LYS A 192 -11.36 31.16 -19.86
N THR A 193 -11.60 30.06 -20.58
CA THR A 193 -12.59 30.03 -21.66
C THR A 193 -13.72 29.05 -21.41
N ILE A 194 -13.49 27.89 -20.80
CA ILE A 194 -14.55 26.87 -20.68
C ILE A 194 -15.40 27.10 -19.42
N PRO A 195 -16.73 27.18 -19.56
CA PRO A 195 -17.62 27.40 -18.43
C PRO A 195 -17.56 26.19 -17.45
N ARG A 196 -17.63 26.49 -16.17
CA ARG A 196 -17.69 25.46 -15.12
C ARG A 196 -19.05 24.77 -15.13
N LYS A 197 -19.08 23.45 -15.17
CA LYS A 197 -20.33 22.69 -15.11
C LYS A 197 -21.04 22.97 -13.79
N ARG A 198 -22.24 23.50 -13.84
CA ARG A 198 -23.08 23.71 -12.66
C ARG A 198 -23.43 22.34 -12.08
N ASN A 199 -23.09 22.10 -10.81
CA ASN A 199 -23.56 20.91 -10.12
C ASN A 199 -25.09 20.98 -10.05
N ALA A 200 -25.80 20.09 -10.74
CA ALA A 200 -27.22 19.92 -10.52
C ALA A 200 -27.46 19.69 -9.03
N LYS A 201 -28.22 20.55 -8.37
CA LYS A 201 -28.67 20.31 -7.00
C LYS A 201 -29.37 18.95 -7.03
N LYS A 202 -28.87 17.96 -6.24
CA LYS A 202 -29.64 16.75 -5.99
C LYS A 202 -30.99 17.20 -5.45
N GLN A 203 -32.03 17.11 -6.25
CA GLN A 203 -33.36 17.15 -5.72
C GLN A 203 -33.49 15.97 -4.80
N ASN A 204 -33.66 16.24 -3.52
CA ASN A 204 -34.01 15.24 -2.53
C ASN A 204 -35.47 14.81 -2.83
N GLY A 205 -35.60 13.99 -3.86
CA GLY A 205 -36.85 13.28 -4.14
C GLY A 205 -37.05 12.22 -3.10
N CYS A 206 -37.86 12.52 -2.14
CA CYS A 206 -38.42 11.56 -1.20
C CYS A 206 -39.35 10.64 -2.02
N LEU A 207 -38.81 9.51 -2.51
CA LEU A 207 -39.63 8.43 -3.08
C LEU A 207 -40.40 7.79 -1.91
N ARG A 208 -41.63 8.30 -1.65
CA ARG A 208 -42.64 7.56 -0.90
C ARG A 208 -42.92 6.29 -1.70
N ARG A 209 -42.56 5.12 -1.14
CA ARG A 209 -43.01 3.83 -1.66
C ARG A 209 -44.52 3.76 -1.45
N PRO A 210 -45.32 3.47 -2.49
CA PRO A 210 -46.73 3.14 -2.24
C PRO A 210 -46.80 1.75 -1.62
N TYR A 211 -47.46 1.68 -0.47
CA TYR A 211 -47.91 0.41 0.08
C TYR A 211 -48.96 -0.20 -0.86
N LYS A 212 -48.77 -1.45 -1.23
CA LYS A 212 -49.84 -2.40 -1.60
C LYS A 212 -49.67 -3.65 -0.76
#